data_f677dc46220e0299b899e200e3c3d1a9
#
_entry.id   f677dc46220e0299b899e200e3c3d1a9
#
_cell.length_a   1.000
_cell.length_b   1.000
_cell.length_c   1.000
_cell.angle_alpha   90.00
_cell.angle_beta   90.00
_cell.angle_gamma   90.00
#
_symmetry.space_group_name_H-M   'P 1'
#
loop_
_entity.id
_entity.type
_entity.pdbx_description
1 polymer ?
#
loop_
_entity_poly.entity_id
_entity_poly.type
_entity_poly.pdbx_seq_one_letter_code
_entity_poly.pdbx_strand_id
1 'polypeptide(L)'
;MSSIYDNKQFFDEYAKMSRSKQGLAGAGEWYQFKALFPDLDGKNVLDVGCGYGWHCKYAVECGASKVLGIDLSEKMIHEARQKNSDPKIAYRVCGLEDYDYPAESYDCVISNLVLHYIADIDSIFKKIYVTLKPNGVFLLNIEHPVFTAGVNQDWIYD
;
A
#
# COMPACT_ATOMS: atom_id res chain seq x y z
N MET A 1 -7.45 16.33 2.65
CA MET A 1 -6.01 16.60 2.97
C MET A 1 -5.19 16.42 1.71
N SER A 2 -4.17 17.23 1.47
CA SER A 2 -3.24 16.99 0.36
C SER A 2 -2.14 16.05 0.84
N SER A 3 -1.77 15.07 0.01
CA SER A 3 -0.68 14.16 0.30
C SER A 3 0.67 14.86 0.15
N ILE A 4 1.66 14.51 0.99
CA ILE A 4 3.05 14.95 0.81
C ILE A 4 3.60 14.50 -0.55
N TYR A 5 3.12 13.38 -1.07
CA TYR A 5 3.47 12.83 -2.37
C TYR A 5 2.93 13.65 -3.56
N ASP A 6 2.02 14.62 -3.33
CA ASP A 6 1.59 15.58 -4.35
C ASP A 6 2.51 16.82 -4.42
N ASN A 7 3.43 17.00 -3.46
CA ASN A 7 4.50 17.98 -3.56
C ASN A 7 5.46 17.57 -4.69
N LYS A 8 5.71 18.49 -5.62
CA LYS A 8 6.52 18.20 -6.82
C LYS A 8 7.93 17.74 -6.47
N GLN A 9 8.61 18.44 -5.55
CA GLN A 9 10.00 18.11 -5.19
C GLN A 9 10.08 16.74 -4.52
N PHE A 10 9.17 16.45 -3.58
CA PHE A 10 9.12 15.17 -2.89
C PHE A 10 8.84 14.02 -3.88
N PHE A 11 7.88 14.23 -4.79
CA PHE A 11 7.53 13.24 -5.80
C PHE A 11 8.69 12.96 -6.77
N ASP A 12 9.42 14.00 -7.20
CA ASP A 12 10.59 13.86 -8.08
C ASP A 12 11.73 13.07 -7.38
N GLU A 13 11.95 13.28 -6.08
CA GLU A 13 12.93 12.50 -5.30
C GLU A 13 12.45 11.04 -5.09
N TYR A 14 11.17 10.83 -4.77
CA TYR A 14 10.59 9.50 -4.65
C TYR A 14 10.73 8.70 -5.95
N ALA A 15 10.53 9.34 -7.10
CA ALA A 15 10.67 8.70 -8.41
C ALA A 15 12.11 8.19 -8.69
N LYS A 16 13.13 8.71 -7.99
CA LYS A 16 14.53 8.26 -8.12
C LYS A 16 14.84 7.02 -7.32
N MET A 17 14.04 6.67 -6.32
CA MET A 17 14.25 5.51 -5.46
C MET A 17 14.21 4.19 -6.23
N SER A 18 14.96 3.20 -5.75
CA SER A 18 15.03 1.87 -6.39
C SER A 18 13.65 1.23 -6.53
N ARG A 19 12.79 1.31 -5.50
CA ARG A 19 11.41 0.79 -5.55
C ARG A 19 10.54 1.45 -6.60
N SER A 20 10.77 2.73 -6.89
CA SER A 20 10.02 3.46 -7.92
C SER A 20 10.45 3.08 -9.33
N LYS A 21 11.72 2.74 -9.52
CA LYS A 21 12.33 2.38 -10.81
C LYS A 21 12.24 0.89 -11.12
N GLN A 22 12.49 0.05 -10.12
CA GLN A 22 12.65 -1.40 -10.26
C GLN A 22 11.44 -2.16 -9.68
N GLY A 23 10.43 -1.44 -9.18
CA GLY A 23 9.26 -2.04 -8.55
C GLY A 23 9.62 -2.83 -7.29
N LEU A 24 8.94 -3.95 -7.09
CA LEU A 24 9.12 -4.78 -5.89
C LEU A 24 10.55 -5.32 -5.76
N ALA A 25 11.23 -5.62 -6.85
CA ALA A 25 12.63 -6.07 -6.80
C ALA A 25 13.59 -5.00 -6.22
N GLY A 26 13.23 -3.72 -6.33
CA GLY A 26 13.99 -2.62 -5.74
C GLY A 26 13.59 -2.25 -4.30
N ALA A 27 12.64 -2.96 -3.71
CA ALA A 27 12.16 -2.76 -2.34
C ALA A 27 12.88 -3.73 -1.39
N GLY A 28 13.67 -3.20 -0.46
CA GLY A 28 14.51 -4.00 0.44
C GLY A 28 13.75 -4.99 1.31
N GLU A 29 12.51 -4.64 1.68
CA GLU A 29 11.61 -5.46 2.49
C GLU A 29 10.90 -6.57 1.70
N TRP A 30 10.93 -6.50 0.36
CA TRP A 30 10.09 -7.33 -0.50
C TRP A 30 10.27 -8.83 -0.30
N TYR A 31 11.50 -9.29 -0.14
CA TYR A 31 11.79 -10.72 0.02
C TYR A 31 11.05 -11.32 1.23
N GLN A 32 11.08 -10.63 2.37
CA GLN A 32 10.40 -11.06 3.59
C GLN A 32 8.88 -10.88 3.48
N PHE A 33 8.44 -9.74 2.95
CA PHE A 33 7.01 -9.43 2.82
C PHE A 33 6.31 -10.38 1.87
N LYS A 34 6.94 -10.71 0.74
CA LYS A 34 6.44 -11.69 -0.24
C LYS A 34 6.14 -13.06 0.39
N ALA A 35 6.98 -13.51 1.31
CA ALA A 35 6.81 -14.82 1.95
C ALA A 35 5.56 -14.92 2.84
N LEU A 36 4.96 -13.78 3.21
CA LEU A 36 3.77 -13.72 4.06
C LEU A 36 2.46 -13.70 3.27
N PHE A 37 2.51 -13.56 1.95
CA PHE A 37 1.30 -13.51 1.14
C PHE A 37 0.56 -14.86 1.20
N PRO A 38 -0.78 -14.84 1.39
CA PRO A 38 -1.59 -16.04 1.25
C PRO A 38 -1.71 -16.43 -0.23
N ASP A 39 -2.33 -17.56 -0.50
CA ASP A 39 -2.80 -17.88 -1.84
C ASP A 39 -3.83 -16.85 -2.29
N LEU A 40 -3.55 -16.18 -3.42
CA LEU A 40 -4.39 -15.12 -3.98
C LEU A 40 -5.22 -15.58 -5.18
N ASP A 41 -5.11 -16.84 -5.60
CA ASP A 41 -5.87 -17.34 -6.76
C ASP A 41 -7.37 -17.19 -6.55
N GLY A 42 -8.03 -16.51 -7.49
CA GLY A 42 -9.46 -16.19 -7.43
C GLY A 42 -9.88 -15.19 -6.35
N LYS A 43 -8.97 -14.58 -5.61
CA LYS A 43 -9.24 -13.72 -4.46
C LYS A 43 -9.53 -12.27 -4.85
N ASN A 44 -10.29 -11.58 -3.96
CA ASN A 44 -10.48 -10.13 -4.01
C ASN A 44 -9.48 -9.47 -3.06
N VAL A 45 -8.72 -8.51 -3.56
CA VAL A 45 -7.63 -7.86 -2.81
C VAL A 45 -7.85 -6.35 -2.74
N LEU A 46 -7.60 -5.77 -1.56
CA LEU A 46 -7.53 -4.32 -1.34
C LEU A 46 -6.11 -3.94 -0.95
N ASP A 47 -5.51 -3.00 -1.66
CA ASP A 47 -4.19 -2.42 -1.35
C ASP A 47 -4.38 -0.98 -0.86
N VAL A 48 -4.20 -0.75 0.44
CA VAL A 48 -4.41 0.57 1.06
C VAL A 48 -3.08 1.32 1.14
N GLY A 49 -3.02 2.50 0.49
CA GLY A 49 -1.79 3.23 0.26
C GLY A 49 -0.94 2.57 -0.84
N CYS A 50 -1.57 2.26 -1.97
CA CYS A 50 -0.98 1.41 -3.02
C CYS A 50 0.20 2.06 -3.77
N GLY A 51 0.42 3.37 -3.62
CA GLY A 51 1.45 4.11 -4.35
C GLY A 51 1.39 3.87 -5.86
N TYR A 52 2.48 3.39 -6.45
CA TYR A 52 2.55 3.05 -7.88
C TYR A 52 1.86 1.72 -8.26
N GLY A 53 1.20 1.04 -7.31
CA GLY A 53 0.41 -0.17 -7.58
C GLY A 53 1.21 -1.45 -7.80
N TRP A 54 2.46 -1.52 -7.34
CA TRP A 54 3.30 -2.70 -7.51
C TRP A 54 2.73 -3.96 -6.82
N HIS A 55 2.15 -3.83 -5.63
CA HIS A 55 1.49 -4.94 -4.95
C HIS A 55 0.17 -5.33 -5.62
N CYS A 56 -0.57 -4.35 -6.17
CA CYS A 56 -1.75 -4.63 -6.98
C CYS A 56 -1.41 -5.50 -8.20
N LYS A 57 -0.32 -5.16 -8.90
CA LYS A 57 0.15 -5.92 -10.06
C LYS A 57 0.58 -7.33 -9.64
N TYR A 58 1.36 -7.46 -8.58
CA TYR A 58 1.77 -8.73 -8.03
C TYR A 58 0.57 -9.61 -7.64
N ALA A 59 -0.46 -9.04 -7.02
CA ALA A 59 -1.67 -9.78 -6.66
C ALA A 59 -2.35 -10.40 -7.89
N VAL A 60 -2.45 -9.64 -8.99
CA VAL A 60 -3.01 -10.17 -10.26
C VAL A 60 -2.11 -11.26 -10.85
N GLU A 61 -0.80 -11.08 -10.83
CA GLU A 61 0.17 -12.12 -11.28
C GLU A 61 0.07 -13.40 -10.44
N CYS A 62 -0.35 -13.31 -9.18
CA CYS A 62 -0.66 -14.44 -8.31
C CYS A 62 -2.11 -14.97 -8.46
N GLY A 63 -2.86 -14.53 -9.48
CA GLY A 63 -4.18 -15.09 -9.80
C GLY A 63 -5.36 -14.35 -9.17
N ALA A 64 -5.17 -13.21 -8.50
CA ALA A 64 -6.29 -12.45 -7.93
C ALA A 64 -7.34 -12.14 -8.98
N SER A 65 -8.63 -12.28 -8.61
CA SER A 65 -9.75 -12.04 -9.52
C SER A 65 -10.07 -10.56 -9.65
N LYS A 66 -9.95 -9.81 -8.56
CA LYS A 66 -10.16 -8.36 -8.51
C LYS A 66 -9.20 -7.73 -7.50
N VAL A 67 -8.64 -6.59 -7.87
CA VAL A 67 -7.78 -5.80 -7.00
C VAL A 67 -8.24 -4.34 -7.01
N LEU A 68 -8.37 -3.75 -5.84
CA LEU A 68 -8.57 -2.31 -5.69
C LEU A 68 -7.34 -1.73 -4.98
N GLY A 69 -6.65 -0.79 -5.65
CA GLY A 69 -5.63 0.04 -5.02
C GLY A 69 -6.20 1.42 -4.68
N ILE A 70 -6.02 1.86 -3.44
CA ILE A 70 -6.37 3.21 -3.02
C ILE A 70 -5.12 3.95 -2.54
N ASP A 71 -5.02 5.23 -2.89
CA ASP A 71 -3.98 6.14 -2.40
C ASP A 71 -4.53 7.55 -2.32
N LEU A 72 -4.06 8.32 -1.34
CA LEU A 72 -4.46 9.72 -1.17
C LEU A 72 -3.91 10.62 -2.28
N SER A 73 -2.75 10.26 -2.86
CA SER A 73 -2.06 11.06 -3.88
C SER A 73 -2.59 10.80 -5.28
N GLU A 74 -3.06 11.86 -5.94
CA GLU A 74 -3.44 11.82 -7.35
C GLU A 74 -2.27 11.43 -8.26
N LYS A 75 -1.05 11.90 -7.94
CA LYS A 75 0.15 11.57 -8.70
C LYS A 75 0.52 10.10 -8.59
N MET A 76 0.42 9.53 -7.39
CA MET A 76 0.65 8.10 -7.20
C MET A 76 -0.32 7.26 -8.00
N ILE A 77 -1.61 7.57 -7.95
CA ILE A 77 -2.64 6.86 -8.72
C ILE A 77 -2.45 7.04 -10.23
N HIS A 78 -2.02 8.22 -10.67
CA HIS A 78 -1.69 8.45 -12.09
C HIS A 78 -0.57 7.50 -12.55
N GLU A 79 0.53 7.42 -11.81
CA GLU A 79 1.65 6.52 -12.12
C GLU A 79 1.24 5.05 -12.04
N ALA A 80 0.41 4.67 -11.05
CA ALA A 80 -0.10 3.31 -10.93
C ALA A 80 -0.87 2.88 -12.18
N ARG A 81 -1.73 3.74 -12.69
CA ARG A 81 -2.48 3.48 -13.93
C ARG A 81 -1.60 3.37 -15.16
N GLN A 82 -0.48 4.09 -15.20
CA GLN A 82 0.46 4.01 -16.33
C GLN A 82 1.36 2.78 -16.26
N LYS A 83 1.90 2.48 -15.07
CA LYS A 83 2.93 1.44 -14.90
C LYS A 83 2.35 0.05 -14.68
N ASN A 84 1.24 -0.04 -13.97
CA ASN A 84 0.69 -1.28 -13.43
C ASN A 84 -0.81 -1.43 -13.75
N SER A 85 -1.23 -1.05 -14.95
CA SER A 85 -2.61 -1.26 -15.39
C SER A 85 -2.87 -2.73 -15.72
N ASP A 86 -4.07 -3.19 -15.35
CA ASP A 86 -4.59 -4.49 -15.69
C ASP A 86 -6.14 -4.44 -15.63
N PRO A 87 -6.89 -5.15 -16.47
CA PRO A 87 -8.36 -5.17 -16.41
C PRO A 87 -8.93 -5.59 -15.06
N LYS A 88 -8.18 -6.34 -14.27
CA LYS A 88 -8.57 -6.79 -12.92
C LYS A 88 -8.24 -5.78 -11.83
N ILE A 89 -7.51 -4.70 -12.14
CA ILE A 89 -7.10 -3.68 -11.17
C ILE A 89 -7.89 -2.40 -11.36
N ALA A 90 -8.55 -1.95 -10.30
CA ALA A 90 -9.10 -0.61 -10.21
C ALA A 90 -8.21 0.25 -9.29
N TYR A 91 -7.98 1.50 -9.66
CA TYR A 91 -7.26 2.48 -8.84
C TYR A 91 -8.17 3.66 -8.51
N ARG A 92 -8.17 4.07 -7.22
CA ARG A 92 -8.98 5.18 -6.73
C ARG A 92 -8.13 6.14 -5.90
N VAL A 93 -8.26 7.44 -6.16
CA VAL A 93 -7.75 8.48 -5.27
C VAL A 93 -8.68 8.53 -4.06
N CYS A 94 -8.20 8.07 -2.92
CA CYS A 94 -8.97 7.99 -1.68
C CYS A 94 -8.03 7.82 -0.50
N GLY A 95 -8.23 8.61 0.56
CA GLY A 95 -7.54 8.39 1.83
C GLY A 95 -8.05 7.12 2.53
N LEU A 96 -7.20 6.53 3.37
CA LEU A 96 -7.58 5.35 4.15
C LEU A 96 -8.77 5.64 5.09
N GLU A 97 -8.81 6.84 5.66
CA GLU A 97 -9.86 7.27 6.58
C GLU A 97 -11.20 7.49 5.88
N ASP A 98 -11.17 7.85 4.59
CA ASP A 98 -12.33 8.22 3.78
C ASP A 98 -12.92 7.03 2.97
N TYR A 99 -12.24 5.90 2.93
CA TYR A 99 -12.73 4.72 2.23
C TYR A 99 -13.86 4.04 3.02
N ASP A 100 -14.88 3.55 2.31
CA ASP A 100 -16.12 3.03 2.92
C ASP A 100 -15.95 1.67 3.62
N TYR A 101 -14.94 0.88 3.25
CA TYR A 101 -14.67 -0.46 3.76
C TYR A 101 -15.91 -1.36 3.77
N PRO A 102 -16.50 -1.71 2.61
CA PRO A 102 -17.69 -2.54 2.55
C PRO A 102 -17.47 -3.88 3.27
N ALA A 103 -18.44 -4.31 4.08
CA ALA A 103 -18.32 -5.50 4.90
C ALA A 103 -18.05 -6.77 4.06
N GLU A 104 -17.22 -7.66 4.57
CA GLU A 104 -16.91 -8.99 4.00
C GLU A 104 -16.63 -8.99 2.48
N SER A 105 -15.90 -8.00 2.00
CA SER A 105 -15.69 -7.77 0.56
C SER A 105 -14.35 -8.27 0.05
N TYR A 106 -13.34 -8.37 0.91
CA TYR A 106 -11.98 -8.72 0.52
C TYR A 106 -11.48 -9.97 1.22
N ASP A 107 -10.75 -10.79 0.47
CA ASP A 107 -10.06 -11.98 0.98
C ASP A 107 -8.69 -11.60 1.57
N CYS A 108 -8.07 -10.55 1.03
CA CYS A 108 -6.79 -10.04 1.50
C CYS A 108 -6.80 -8.50 1.47
N VAL A 109 -6.30 -7.89 2.53
CA VAL A 109 -5.98 -6.45 2.58
C VAL A 109 -4.47 -6.30 2.74
N ILE A 110 -3.86 -5.45 1.94
CA ILE A 110 -2.42 -5.15 1.96
C ILE A 110 -2.23 -3.71 2.43
N SER A 111 -1.26 -3.48 3.29
CA SER A 111 -0.77 -2.15 3.67
C SER A 111 0.74 -2.18 3.79
N ASN A 112 1.44 -1.51 2.87
CA ASN A 112 2.89 -1.48 2.86
C ASN A 112 3.42 -0.05 3.04
N LEU A 113 4.07 0.21 4.18
CA LEU A 113 4.71 1.48 4.52
C LEU A 113 3.78 2.71 4.46
N VAL A 114 2.54 2.59 4.96
CA VAL A 114 1.57 3.68 4.96
C VAL A 114 0.96 3.97 6.34
N LEU A 115 0.77 2.95 7.20
CA LEU A 115 0.03 3.12 8.45
C LEU A 115 0.72 4.03 9.47
N HIS A 116 2.03 4.27 9.36
CA HIS A 116 2.75 5.21 10.21
C HIS A 116 2.40 6.69 9.94
N TYR A 117 1.66 6.98 8.86
CA TYR A 117 1.10 8.31 8.60
C TYR A 117 -0.29 8.53 9.20
N ILE A 118 -0.92 7.49 9.77
CA ILE A 118 -2.29 7.50 10.25
C ILE A 118 -2.33 7.79 11.75
N ALA A 119 -3.06 8.83 12.14
CA ALA A 119 -3.18 9.23 13.55
C ALA A 119 -4.08 8.28 14.36
N ASP A 120 -5.21 7.84 13.80
CA ASP A 120 -6.14 6.89 14.42
C ASP A 120 -6.06 5.53 13.75
N ILE A 121 -4.99 4.80 14.04
CA ILE A 121 -4.72 3.47 13.49
C ILE A 121 -5.76 2.43 13.96
N ASP A 122 -6.29 2.59 15.18
CA ASP A 122 -7.30 1.69 15.74
C ASP A 122 -8.60 1.73 14.93
N SER A 123 -9.01 2.92 14.50
CA SER A 123 -10.16 3.07 13.61
C SER A 123 -9.94 2.34 12.27
N ILE A 124 -8.75 2.47 11.68
CA ILE A 124 -8.43 1.79 10.43
C ILE A 124 -8.41 0.26 10.62
N PHE A 125 -7.85 -0.25 11.70
CA PHE A 125 -7.86 -1.70 11.98
C PHE A 125 -9.28 -2.25 12.11
N LYS A 126 -10.19 -1.53 12.78
CA LYS A 126 -11.60 -1.90 12.87
C LYS A 126 -12.27 -1.94 11.49
N LYS A 127 -12.03 -0.94 10.66
CA LYS A 127 -12.54 -0.87 9.29
C LYS A 127 -12.01 -2.02 8.42
N ILE A 128 -10.71 -2.31 8.51
CA ILE A 128 -10.09 -3.45 7.81
C ILE A 128 -10.68 -4.78 8.29
N TYR A 129 -10.88 -4.95 9.59
CA TYR A 129 -11.51 -6.14 10.14
C TYR A 129 -12.93 -6.36 9.58
N VAL A 130 -13.74 -5.31 9.49
CA VAL A 130 -15.11 -5.38 8.95
C VAL A 130 -15.11 -5.73 7.45
N THR A 131 -14.17 -5.20 6.68
CA THR A 131 -14.14 -5.41 5.22
C THR A 131 -13.55 -6.76 4.81
N LEU A 132 -12.80 -7.40 5.71
CA LEU A 132 -12.29 -8.76 5.48
C LEU A 132 -13.42 -9.79 5.56
N LYS A 133 -13.41 -10.74 4.63
CA LYS A 133 -14.25 -11.93 4.70
C LYS A 133 -13.80 -12.84 5.86
N PRO A 134 -14.65 -13.77 6.32
CA PRO A 134 -14.21 -14.83 7.24
C PRO A 134 -12.96 -15.53 6.72
N ASN A 135 -11.94 -15.67 7.58
CA ASN A 135 -10.60 -16.17 7.25
C ASN A 135 -9.78 -15.30 6.28
N GLY A 136 -10.22 -14.07 6.03
CA GLY A 136 -9.45 -13.09 5.27
C GLY A 136 -8.16 -12.70 6.00
N VAL A 137 -7.16 -12.28 5.24
CA VAL A 137 -5.82 -11.96 5.75
C VAL A 137 -5.55 -10.46 5.63
N PHE A 138 -5.02 -9.87 6.68
CA PHE A 138 -4.44 -8.53 6.65
C PHE A 138 -2.92 -8.63 6.68
N LEU A 139 -2.26 -8.21 5.61
CA LEU A 139 -0.80 -8.09 5.51
C LEU A 139 -0.39 -6.65 5.71
N LEU A 140 0.46 -6.40 6.69
CA LEU A 140 0.99 -5.07 6.92
C LEU A 140 2.51 -5.08 7.04
N ASN A 141 3.12 -4.01 6.55
CA ASN A 141 4.49 -3.63 6.79
C ASN A 141 4.52 -2.16 7.19
N ILE A 142 5.19 -1.85 8.29
CA ILE A 142 5.23 -0.51 8.88
C ILE A 142 6.66 -0.17 9.29
N GLU A 143 7.04 1.10 9.23
CA GLU A 143 8.32 1.54 9.78
C GLU A 143 8.40 1.27 11.28
N HIS A 144 9.55 0.75 11.71
CA HIS A 144 9.79 0.56 13.13
C HIS A 144 9.90 1.92 13.83
N PRO A 145 9.26 2.12 15.01
CA PRO A 145 9.26 3.41 15.71
C PRO A 145 10.64 3.99 16.00
N VAL A 146 11.70 3.17 16.04
CA VAL A 146 13.07 3.65 16.25
C VAL A 146 13.51 4.63 15.15
N PHE A 147 13.03 4.50 13.93
CA PHE A 147 13.36 5.40 12.83
C PHE A 147 12.67 6.77 12.96
N THR A 148 11.55 6.84 13.68
CA THR A 148 10.78 8.07 13.86
C THR A 148 10.98 8.69 15.25
N ALA A 149 11.72 8.05 16.16
CA ALA A 149 11.94 8.50 17.52
C ALA A 149 13.02 9.59 17.65
N GLY A 150 13.91 9.72 16.66
CA GLY A 150 14.95 10.77 16.66
C GLY A 150 14.38 12.14 16.29
N VAL A 151 14.75 13.19 17.01
CA VAL A 151 14.26 14.56 16.77
C VAL A 151 14.54 15.04 15.35
N ASN A 152 15.70 14.67 14.79
CA ASN A 152 16.14 15.06 13.45
C ASN A 152 16.05 13.89 12.44
N GLN A 153 15.73 12.69 12.88
CA GLN A 153 15.73 11.47 12.08
C GLN A 153 17.05 11.21 11.33
N ASP A 154 18.16 11.71 11.88
CA ASP A 154 19.51 11.58 11.33
C ASP A 154 20.23 10.38 11.93
N TRP A 155 21.20 9.83 11.18
CA TRP A 155 22.13 8.85 11.71
C TRP A 155 23.06 9.46 12.72
N ILE A 156 23.16 8.84 13.90
CA ILE A 156 24.18 9.19 14.89
C ILE A 156 25.44 8.40 14.56
N TYR A 157 26.51 9.09 14.23
CA TYR A 157 27.83 8.49 14.02
C TYR A 157 28.65 8.69 15.29
N ASP A 158 29.14 7.61 15.89
CA ASP A 158 30.12 7.64 17.01
C ASP A 158 31.53 7.89 16.49
#